data_39fe96fcf206916eedfcac7484325ecb
#
_entry.id   39fe96fcf206916eedfcac7484325ecb
#
_cell.length_a   1.000
_cell.length_b   1.000
_cell.length_c   1.000
_cell.angle_alpha   90.00
_cell.angle_beta   90.00
_cell.angle_gamma   90.00
#
_symmetry.space_group_name_H-M   'P 1'
#
loop_
_entity.id
_entity.type
_entity.pdbx_description
1 polymer ?
#
loop_
_entity_poly.entity_id
_entity_poly.type
_entity_poly.pdbx_seq_one_letter_code
_entity_poly.pdbx_strand_id
1 'polypeptide(L)'
;MKMPVIEKIEQLHDEMVGWRRDLHAHPELGFTESRTSTFIQERLQSFAVDEIQTFTGTGVVGVIHGRDGDAAIGLRADIDALPIAEESGVPYASTKAGVMHACGHDGHTAMLLGAAKYLAATRNFKGTVYLIFQPAEEIGGARQVVADGLFDRFPMLRVFGMHNFPSMPVGEFHWRNGPIMAAANFFEIRITGRGAHGAQPHYGIDPIVAGSSLVSALQSIVSRTIDPYQAAVVTIGSFQAGMAANAIPAEAVLKGTARWLDERVGETIQQSIRRIAKCVSESYGASAEVEMHMVAPTTINDEAAMSLARNAATAVAGAAGVVEMVQPVMGGEDFAYMLGVKQGAYIMLGAKRSDSVNPMLHHPSFDFNDAILSTGAAYWTKLVEQQLAV
;
A
#
# COMPACT_ATOMS: atom_id res chain seq x y z
N MET A 1 -15.44 -20.56 -24.51
CA MET A 1 -14.54 -19.92 -25.49
C MET A 1 -13.84 -18.79 -24.73
N LYS A 2 -12.50 -18.86 -24.55
CA LYS A 2 -11.74 -17.77 -23.90
C LYS A 2 -11.86 -16.50 -24.75
N MET A 3 -11.87 -15.33 -24.11
CA MET A 3 -11.93 -14.07 -24.85
C MET A 3 -10.58 -13.78 -25.54
N PRO A 4 -10.56 -13.26 -26.78
CA PRO A 4 -9.31 -13.04 -27.54
C PRO A 4 -8.26 -12.18 -26.81
N VAL A 5 -8.71 -11.23 -25.97
CA VAL A 5 -7.80 -10.43 -25.11
C VAL A 5 -7.05 -11.28 -24.10
N ILE A 6 -7.75 -12.18 -23.42
CA ILE A 6 -7.15 -13.08 -22.41
C ILE A 6 -6.11 -13.99 -23.08
N GLU A 7 -6.43 -14.57 -24.25
CA GLU A 7 -5.49 -15.43 -24.98
C GLU A 7 -4.19 -14.70 -25.37
N LYS A 8 -4.29 -13.45 -25.83
CA LYS A 8 -3.10 -12.63 -26.18
C LYS A 8 -2.28 -12.25 -24.96
N ILE A 9 -2.91 -11.96 -23.82
CA ILE A 9 -2.22 -11.67 -22.56
C ILE A 9 -1.55 -12.94 -22.01
N GLU A 10 -2.18 -14.12 -22.14
CA GLU A 10 -1.57 -15.39 -21.76
C GLU A 10 -0.28 -15.69 -22.54
N GLN A 11 -0.19 -15.27 -23.80
CA GLN A 11 1.04 -15.40 -24.59
C GLN A 11 2.21 -14.54 -24.05
N LEU A 12 1.93 -13.52 -23.24
CA LEU A 12 2.95 -12.69 -22.58
C LEU A 12 3.35 -13.22 -21.20
N HIS A 13 2.76 -14.33 -20.72
CA HIS A 13 2.95 -14.83 -19.36
C HIS A 13 4.43 -15.03 -19.02
N ASP A 14 5.15 -15.80 -19.81
CA ASP A 14 6.56 -16.11 -19.55
C ASP A 14 7.45 -14.85 -19.56
N GLU A 15 7.10 -13.88 -20.40
CA GLU A 15 7.81 -12.60 -20.44
C GLU A 15 7.53 -11.77 -19.18
N MET A 16 6.29 -11.73 -18.70
CA MET A 16 5.92 -11.08 -17.43
C MET A 16 6.60 -11.77 -16.24
N VAL A 17 6.67 -13.10 -16.23
CA VAL A 17 7.42 -13.86 -15.21
C VAL A 17 8.90 -13.44 -15.22
N GLY A 18 9.50 -13.30 -16.41
CA GLY A 18 10.87 -12.84 -16.56
C GLY A 18 11.07 -11.43 -15.97
N TRP A 19 10.19 -10.48 -16.28
CA TRP A 19 10.25 -9.12 -15.73
C TRP A 19 10.08 -9.08 -14.22
N ARG A 20 9.08 -9.80 -13.70
CA ARG A 20 8.79 -9.87 -12.26
C ARG A 20 9.99 -10.43 -11.48
N ARG A 21 10.58 -11.54 -11.95
CA ARG A 21 11.72 -12.17 -11.28
C ARG A 21 13.01 -11.35 -11.38
N ASP A 22 13.20 -10.61 -12.45
CA ASP A 22 14.32 -9.67 -12.57
C ASP A 22 14.16 -8.50 -11.59
N LEU A 23 12.97 -7.94 -11.45
CA LEU A 23 12.67 -6.91 -10.44
C LEU A 23 12.86 -7.46 -9.03
N HIS A 24 12.38 -8.67 -8.75
CA HIS A 24 12.51 -9.33 -7.46
C HIS A 24 13.98 -9.54 -7.05
N ALA A 25 14.81 -9.93 -7.99
CA ALA A 25 16.25 -10.12 -7.74
C ALA A 25 17.00 -8.81 -7.48
N HIS A 26 16.43 -7.66 -7.86
CA HIS A 26 17.07 -6.35 -7.76
C HIS A 26 16.18 -5.32 -7.08
N PRO A 27 15.70 -5.58 -5.84
CA PRO A 27 14.77 -4.71 -5.15
C PRO A 27 15.41 -3.38 -4.73
N GLU A 28 14.64 -2.31 -4.73
CA GLU A 28 15.07 -0.98 -4.32
C GLU A 28 14.06 -0.36 -3.36
N LEU A 29 14.55 0.32 -2.33
CA LEU A 29 13.70 0.99 -1.34
C LEU A 29 13.05 2.25 -1.92
N GLY A 30 11.96 2.67 -1.31
CA GLY A 30 11.20 3.85 -1.70
C GLY A 30 12.06 5.10 -1.91
N PHE A 31 11.78 5.83 -2.98
CA PHE A 31 12.52 6.98 -3.53
C PHE A 31 13.98 6.69 -3.94
N THR A 32 14.38 5.42 -3.99
CA THR A 32 15.72 5.03 -4.50
C THR A 32 15.62 4.02 -5.65
N GLU A 33 14.45 3.81 -6.25
CA GLU A 33 14.11 2.82 -7.27
C GLU A 33 14.67 3.19 -8.67
N SER A 34 15.92 3.62 -8.74
CA SER A 34 16.53 4.15 -9.98
C SER A 34 16.66 3.09 -11.07
N ARG A 35 17.08 1.85 -10.72
CA ARG A 35 17.17 0.73 -11.65
C ARG A 35 15.77 0.30 -12.11
N THR A 36 14.84 0.17 -11.19
CA THR A 36 13.44 -0.19 -11.44
C THR A 36 12.79 0.83 -12.38
N SER A 37 12.98 2.12 -12.12
CA SER A 37 12.53 3.21 -12.98
C SER A 37 13.11 3.10 -14.40
N THR A 38 14.41 2.86 -14.53
CA THR A 38 15.08 2.67 -15.84
C THR A 38 14.52 1.43 -16.56
N PHE A 39 14.38 0.31 -15.86
CA PHE A 39 13.81 -0.92 -16.40
C PHE A 39 12.40 -0.69 -16.97
N ILE A 40 11.53 0.01 -16.23
CA ILE A 40 10.17 0.35 -16.66
C ILE A 40 10.21 1.22 -17.93
N GLN A 41 11.04 2.26 -17.94
CA GLN A 41 11.16 3.15 -19.09
C GLN A 41 11.62 2.41 -20.35
N GLU A 42 12.63 1.52 -20.24
CA GLU A 42 13.13 0.68 -21.35
C GLU A 42 12.04 -0.26 -21.89
N ARG A 43 11.23 -0.88 -21.00
CA ARG A 43 10.11 -1.74 -21.44
C ARG A 43 9.05 -0.92 -22.15
N LEU A 44 8.60 0.19 -21.59
CA LEU A 44 7.61 1.08 -22.20
C LEU A 44 8.10 1.60 -23.56
N GLN A 45 9.37 1.97 -23.69
CA GLN A 45 9.97 2.39 -24.95
C GLN A 45 9.95 1.24 -25.98
N SER A 46 10.27 0.02 -25.58
CA SER A 46 10.25 -1.15 -26.46
C SER A 46 8.83 -1.51 -26.96
N PHE A 47 7.80 -1.11 -26.23
CA PHE A 47 6.38 -1.29 -26.60
C PHE A 47 5.85 -0.16 -27.48
N ALA A 48 6.65 0.84 -27.79
CA ALA A 48 6.25 2.04 -28.51
C ALA A 48 5.09 2.82 -27.84
N VAL A 49 5.20 2.97 -26.52
CA VAL A 49 4.34 3.87 -25.74
C VAL A 49 4.62 5.31 -26.19
N ASP A 50 3.57 6.13 -26.34
CA ASP A 50 3.68 7.44 -27.02
C ASP A 50 4.54 8.45 -26.28
N GLU A 51 4.39 8.51 -24.94
CA GLU A 51 5.20 9.37 -24.07
C GLU A 51 5.61 8.61 -22.81
N ILE A 52 6.82 8.88 -22.33
CA ILE A 52 7.35 8.35 -21.09
C ILE A 52 7.96 9.50 -20.31
N GLN A 53 7.50 9.73 -19.09
CA GLN A 53 7.97 10.81 -18.24
C GLN A 53 8.34 10.27 -16.86
N THR A 54 9.47 10.72 -16.32
CA THR A 54 9.79 10.51 -14.89
C THR A 54 9.00 11.51 -14.04
N PHE A 55 8.60 11.06 -12.85
CA PHE A 55 7.77 11.82 -11.94
C PHE A 55 8.14 11.50 -10.48
N THR A 56 8.15 12.50 -9.62
CA THR A 56 8.49 12.32 -8.19
C THR A 56 9.77 11.49 -7.99
N GLY A 57 10.86 11.92 -8.65
CA GLY A 57 12.17 11.27 -8.57
C GLY A 57 12.27 9.99 -9.41
N THR A 58 11.81 8.86 -8.89
CA THR A 58 11.96 7.53 -9.51
C THR A 58 10.68 6.99 -10.16
N GLY A 59 9.54 7.62 -9.92
CA GLY A 59 8.27 7.25 -10.55
C GLY A 59 8.29 7.44 -12.06
N VAL A 60 7.47 6.67 -12.78
CA VAL A 60 7.34 6.72 -14.23
C VAL A 60 5.88 6.83 -14.62
N VAL A 61 5.57 7.71 -15.56
CA VAL A 61 4.26 7.76 -16.21
C VAL A 61 4.43 7.49 -17.70
N GLY A 62 3.81 6.41 -18.16
CA GLY A 62 3.68 6.11 -19.60
C GLY A 62 2.33 6.59 -20.13
N VAL A 63 2.30 7.13 -21.34
CA VAL A 63 1.08 7.63 -21.98
C VAL A 63 0.82 6.84 -23.25
N ILE A 64 -0.37 6.26 -23.36
CA ILE A 64 -0.82 5.57 -24.58
C ILE A 64 -2.07 6.28 -25.09
N HIS A 65 -1.99 6.81 -26.34
CA HIS A 65 -3.13 7.33 -27.05
C HIS A 65 -3.82 6.22 -27.84
N GLY A 66 -5.12 6.06 -27.61
CA GLY A 66 -5.97 5.19 -28.39
C GLY A 66 -6.45 5.86 -29.67
N ARG A 67 -7.68 5.54 -30.08
CA ARG A 67 -8.38 6.22 -31.18
C ARG A 67 -8.92 7.57 -30.71
N ASP A 68 -9.45 8.35 -31.61
CA ASP A 68 -10.03 9.69 -31.32
C ASP A 68 -11.01 9.64 -30.13
N GLY A 69 -10.75 10.50 -29.14
CA GLY A 69 -11.55 10.62 -27.90
C GLY A 69 -10.82 11.46 -26.86
N ASP A 70 -11.59 12.16 -26.01
CA ASP A 70 -11.08 13.11 -25.02
C ASP A 70 -10.97 12.52 -23.61
N ALA A 71 -11.52 11.33 -23.39
CA ALA A 71 -11.52 10.70 -22.08
C ALA A 71 -10.15 10.09 -21.74
N ALA A 72 -9.76 10.21 -20.48
CA ALA A 72 -8.53 9.59 -20.01
C ALA A 72 -8.73 8.89 -18.66
N ILE A 73 -8.02 7.78 -18.44
CA ILE A 73 -7.96 7.08 -17.16
C ILE A 73 -6.53 6.75 -16.77
N GLY A 74 -6.28 6.65 -15.45
CA GLY A 74 -5.00 6.23 -14.88
C GLY A 74 -5.06 4.82 -14.33
N LEU A 75 -4.02 4.03 -14.59
CA LEU A 75 -3.77 2.73 -14.00
C LEU A 75 -2.51 2.80 -13.17
N ARG A 76 -2.55 2.39 -11.91
CA ARG A 76 -1.42 2.52 -10.97
C ARG A 76 -0.88 1.15 -10.57
N ALA A 77 0.44 1.04 -10.58
CA ALA A 77 1.21 0.03 -9.88
C ALA A 77 2.29 0.72 -9.03
N ASP A 78 2.50 0.23 -7.82
CA ASP A 78 3.64 0.56 -6.96
C ASP A 78 4.90 -0.16 -7.43
N ILE A 79 6.09 0.34 -7.05
CA ILE A 79 7.37 -0.19 -7.57
C ILE A 79 8.45 -0.40 -6.52
N ASP A 80 8.24 -0.01 -5.28
CA ASP A 80 9.24 -0.07 -4.21
C ASP A 80 9.28 -1.42 -3.49
N ALA A 81 10.38 -1.64 -2.76
CA ALA A 81 10.65 -2.81 -1.94
C ALA A 81 10.80 -2.42 -0.46
N LEU A 82 10.88 -3.43 0.39
CA LEU A 82 10.94 -3.31 1.85
C LEU A 82 12.34 -3.61 2.41
N PRO A 83 12.74 -2.99 3.55
CA PRO A 83 13.99 -3.29 4.25
C PRO A 83 13.88 -4.62 5.04
N ILE A 84 13.71 -5.73 4.32
CA ILE A 84 13.54 -7.08 4.87
C ILE A 84 14.63 -7.98 4.28
N ALA A 85 15.31 -8.77 5.11
CA ALA A 85 16.22 -9.80 4.65
C ALA A 85 15.40 -10.99 4.13
N GLU A 86 15.58 -11.35 2.86
CA GLU A 86 14.82 -12.42 2.23
C GLU A 86 15.27 -13.81 2.69
N GLU A 87 14.28 -14.67 2.97
CA GLU A 87 14.44 -16.06 3.38
C GLU A 87 13.57 -17.02 2.53
N SER A 88 13.18 -16.60 1.33
CA SER A 88 12.27 -17.39 0.46
C SER A 88 12.93 -18.65 -0.12
N GLY A 89 14.25 -18.60 -0.36
CA GLY A 89 15.01 -19.70 -0.98
C GLY A 89 14.73 -19.89 -2.47
N VAL A 90 14.05 -18.97 -3.14
CA VAL A 90 13.77 -19.05 -4.58
C VAL A 90 15.03 -18.77 -5.41
N PRO A 91 15.15 -19.32 -6.64
CA PRO A 91 16.33 -19.12 -7.48
C PRO A 91 16.59 -17.67 -7.90
N TYR A 92 15.56 -16.83 -7.84
CA TYR A 92 15.58 -15.42 -8.18
C TYR A 92 15.45 -14.52 -6.93
N ALA A 93 15.84 -15.02 -5.77
CA ALA A 93 15.86 -14.25 -4.53
C ALA A 93 16.69 -12.96 -4.68
N SER A 94 16.38 -11.99 -3.83
CA SER A 94 17.07 -10.70 -3.80
C SER A 94 18.58 -10.86 -3.76
N THR A 95 19.27 -10.16 -4.67
CA THR A 95 20.75 -10.03 -4.66
C THR A 95 21.23 -8.92 -3.73
N LYS A 96 20.29 -8.15 -3.12
CA LYS A 96 20.57 -7.00 -2.26
C LYS A 96 20.29 -7.35 -0.80
N ALA A 97 21.35 -7.52 -0.02
CA ALA A 97 21.22 -7.89 1.40
C ALA A 97 20.31 -6.93 2.17
N GLY A 98 19.33 -7.48 2.88
CA GLY A 98 18.41 -6.72 3.72
C GLY A 98 17.31 -5.95 2.97
N VAL A 99 17.12 -6.20 1.66
CA VAL A 99 16.04 -5.58 0.87
C VAL A 99 15.33 -6.67 0.07
N MET A 100 14.00 -6.63 0.04
CA MET A 100 13.17 -7.64 -0.62
C MET A 100 11.84 -7.05 -1.11
N HIS A 101 11.35 -7.50 -2.28
CA HIS A 101 9.96 -7.30 -2.66
C HIS A 101 9.02 -8.24 -1.87
N ALA A 102 8.75 -7.88 -0.61
CA ALA A 102 7.92 -8.69 0.28
C ALA A 102 6.43 -8.31 0.25
N CYS A 103 6.02 -7.35 -0.60
CA CYS A 103 4.63 -6.94 -0.79
C CYS A 103 4.06 -7.33 -2.17
N GLY A 104 4.93 -7.61 -3.14
CA GLY A 104 4.51 -8.04 -4.48
C GLY A 104 4.46 -6.92 -5.53
N HIS A 105 5.08 -5.77 -5.25
CA HIS A 105 5.13 -4.62 -6.17
C HIS A 105 5.89 -4.95 -7.47
N ASP A 106 6.82 -5.89 -7.45
CA ASP A 106 7.43 -6.50 -8.64
C ASP A 106 6.38 -7.16 -9.55
N GLY A 107 5.42 -7.86 -8.97
CA GLY A 107 4.28 -8.45 -9.68
C GLY A 107 3.30 -7.40 -10.19
N HIS A 108 2.99 -6.37 -9.40
CA HIS A 108 2.12 -5.26 -9.83
C HIS A 108 2.72 -4.54 -11.03
N THR A 109 4.02 -4.23 -10.97
CA THR A 109 4.77 -3.65 -12.08
C THR A 109 4.71 -4.52 -13.34
N ALA A 110 4.95 -5.83 -13.20
CA ALA A 110 4.92 -6.76 -14.33
C ALA A 110 3.52 -6.88 -14.96
N MET A 111 2.45 -6.89 -14.14
CA MET A 111 1.06 -6.91 -14.63
C MET A 111 0.72 -5.65 -15.42
N LEU A 112 1.12 -4.48 -14.94
CA LEU A 112 0.87 -3.21 -15.63
C LEU A 112 1.71 -3.10 -16.92
N LEU A 113 2.96 -3.57 -16.93
CA LEU A 113 3.78 -3.68 -18.15
C LEU A 113 3.17 -4.63 -19.18
N GLY A 114 2.61 -5.78 -18.76
CA GLY A 114 1.90 -6.70 -19.64
C GLY A 114 0.69 -6.07 -20.31
N ALA A 115 -0.11 -5.33 -19.55
CA ALA A 115 -1.22 -4.55 -20.08
C ALA A 115 -0.75 -3.44 -21.03
N ALA A 116 0.33 -2.71 -20.67
CA ALA A 116 0.93 -1.65 -21.48
C ALA A 116 1.34 -2.17 -22.86
N LYS A 117 2.04 -3.31 -22.91
CA LYS A 117 2.47 -3.95 -24.17
C LYS A 117 1.29 -4.30 -25.07
N TYR A 118 0.24 -4.87 -24.50
CA TYR A 118 -0.96 -5.21 -25.25
C TYR A 118 -1.69 -3.94 -25.75
N LEU A 119 -1.91 -2.95 -24.88
CA LEU A 119 -2.64 -1.72 -25.19
C LEU A 119 -1.91 -0.88 -26.24
N ALA A 120 -0.59 -0.76 -26.16
CA ALA A 120 0.23 -0.05 -27.14
C ALA A 120 0.18 -0.73 -28.53
N ALA A 121 0.20 -2.06 -28.55
CA ALA A 121 0.15 -2.83 -29.82
C ALA A 121 -1.24 -2.81 -30.48
N THR A 122 -2.32 -2.75 -29.71
CA THR A 122 -3.69 -2.87 -30.27
C THR A 122 -4.42 -1.57 -30.42
N ARG A 123 -4.19 -0.62 -29.51
CA ARG A 123 -4.91 0.68 -29.41
C ARG A 123 -6.43 0.53 -29.59
N ASN A 124 -6.98 -0.55 -29.03
CA ASN A 124 -8.39 -0.89 -29.14
C ASN A 124 -9.24 -0.18 -28.07
N PHE A 125 -9.05 1.13 -27.97
CA PHE A 125 -9.79 2.03 -27.06
C PHE A 125 -9.76 3.47 -27.62
N LYS A 126 -10.63 4.35 -27.11
CA LYS A 126 -10.66 5.79 -27.43
C LYS A 126 -10.03 6.61 -26.30
N GLY A 127 -9.38 7.74 -26.64
CA GLY A 127 -8.80 8.63 -25.64
C GLY A 127 -7.44 8.16 -25.14
N THR A 128 -7.13 8.40 -23.86
CA THR A 128 -5.77 8.26 -23.31
C THR A 128 -5.73 7.37 -22.08
N VAL A 129 -4.70 6.53 -21.97
CA VAL A 129 -4.37 5.76 -20.77
C VAL A 129 -3.05 6.25 -20.19
N TYR A 130 -3.06 6.59 -18.90
CA TYR A 130 -1.87 6.89 -18.13
C TYR A 130 -1.48 5.68 -17.31
N LEU A 131 -0.26 5.17 -17.53
CA LEU A 131 0.34 4.06 -16.80
C LEU A 131 1.22 4.64 -15.71
N ILE A 132 0.77 4.61 -14.47
CA ILE A 132 1.42 5.25 -13.33
C ILE A 132 2.19 4.20 -12.55
N PHE A 133 3.51 4.22 -12.64
CA PHE A 133 4.41 3.42 -11.83
C PHE A 133 4.87 4.28 -10.65
N GLN A 134 4.22 4.07 -9.51
CA GLN A 134 4.35 4.93 -8.34
C GLN A 134 5.49 4.48 -7.43
N PRO A 135 6.41 5.39 -7.03
CA PRO A 135 7.47 5.09 -6.07
C PRO A 135 6.96 5.13 -4.63
N ALA A 136 7.71 4.46 -3.73
CA ALA A 136 7.68 4.66 -2.29
C ALA A 136 6.31 4.46 -1.61
N GLU A 137 5.53 3.47 -2.05
CA GLU A 137 4.21 3.16 -1.45
C GLU A 137 4.33 2.90 0.04
N GLU A 138 5.29 2.10 0.45
CA GLU A 138 5.52 1.64 1.83
C GLU A 138 5.82 2.77 2.84
N ILE A 139 6.15 3.96 2.32
CA ILE A 139 6.45 5.16 3.13
C ILE A 139 5.58 6.38 2.78
N GLY A 140 4.51 6.18 2.00
CA GLY A 140 3.54 7.22 1.68
C GLY A 140 3.90 8.10 0.48
N GLY A 141 4.60 7.56 -0.51
CA GLY A 141 5.04 8.27 -1.71
C GLY A 141 3.93 8.84 -2.58
N ALA A 142 2.72 8.25 -2.58
CA ALA A 142 1.58 8.79 -3.31
C ALA A 142 1.21 10.21 -2.86
N ARG A 143 1.44 10.54 -1.57
CA ARG A 143 1.25 11.91 -1.07
C ARG A 143 2.12 12.89 -1.83
N GLN A 144 3.40 12.55 -2.04
CA GLN A 144 4.33 13.39 -2.80
C GLN A 144 3.96 13.43 -4.28
N VAL A 145 3.60 12.28 -4.85
CA VAL A 145 3.13 12.17 -6.25
C VAL A 145 1.96 13.11 -6.53
N VAL A 146 0.98 13.16 -5.63
CA VAL A 146 -0.17 14.09 -5.74
C VAL A 146 0.29 15.54 -5.55
N ALA A 147 1.14 15.82 -4.57
CA ALA A 147 1.65 17.16 -4.30
C ALA A 147 2.51 17.73 -5.45
N ASP A 148 3.22 16.87 -6.18
CA ASP A 148 4.00 17.23 -7.37
C ASP A 148 3.13 17.49 -8.61
N GLY A 149 1.80 17.38 -8.49
CA GLY A 149 0.85 17.74 -9.53
C GLY A 149 0.59 16.65 -10.57
N LEU A 150 0.59 15.35 -10.17
CA LEU A 150 0.28 14.25 -11.10
C LEU A 150 -0.99 14.51 -11.92
N PHE A 151 -2.08 14.90 -11.27
CA PHE A 151 -3.38 15.07 -11.91
C PHE A 151 -3.52 16.37 -12.71
N ASP A 152 -2.63 17.33 -12.51
CA ASP A 152 -2.54 18.56 -13.32
C ASP A 152 -1.75 18.30 -14.60
N ARG A 153 -0.67 17.51 -14.52
CA ARG A 153 0.16 17.15 -15.67
C ARG A 153 -0.46 16.06 -16.53
N PHE A 154 -1.19 15.14 -15.92
CA PHE A 154 -1.85 14.01 -16.57
C PHE A 154 -3.36 14.03 -16.22
N PRO A 155 -4.14 14.91 -16.87
CA PRO A 155 -5.56 15.04 -16.56
C PRO A 155 -6.32 13.77 -16.93
N MET A 156 -6.96 13.16 -15.93
CA MET A 156 -7.71 11.91 -16.08
C MET A 156 -9.05 11.99 -15.34
N LEU A 157 -10.04 11.25 -15.81
CA LEU A 157 -11.36 11.17 -15.19
C LEU A 157 -11.32 10.33 -13.91
N ARG A 158 -10.60 9.21 -13.96
CA ARG A 158 -10.53 8.24 -12.87
C ARG A 158 -9.14 7.61 -12.78
N VAL A 159 -8.81 7.12 -11.59
CA VAL A 159 -7.58 6.38 -11.34
C VAL A 159 -7.92 5.02 -10.68
N PHE A 160 -7.20 3.96 -11.05
CA PHE A 160 -7.44 2.60 -10.57
C PHE A 160 -6.16 1.97 -10.05
N GLY A 161 -6.28 1.24 -8.92
CA GLY A 161 -5.23 0.46 -8.29
C GLY A 161 -5.67 -0.99 -8.07
N MET A 162 -4.69 -1.89 -7.92
CA MET A 162 -4.93 -3.30 -7.60
C MET A 162 -3.78 -3.85 -6.77
N HIS A 163 -4.09 -4.73 -5.81
CA HIS A 163 -3.08 -5.41 -4.99
C HIS A 163 -3.28 -6.91 -4.94
N ASN A 164 -2.19 -7.68 -4.96
CA ASN A 164 -2.21 -9.11 -4.72
C ASN A 164 -2.49 -9.43 -3.23
N PHE A 165 -3.24 -10.50 -2.97
CA PHE A 165 -3.54 -10.90 -1.59
C PHE A 165 -3.32 -12.41 -1.37
N PRO A 166 -2.27 -12.83 -0.64
CA PRO A 166 -1.88 -14.25 -0.51
C PRO A 166 -2.89 -15.14 0.22
N SER A 167 -3.82 -14.57 0.99
CA SER A 167 -4.87 -15.34 1.68
C SER A 167 -6.13 -15.56 0.86
N MET A 168 -6.29 -14.82 -0.25
CA MET A 168 -7.48 -14.93 -1.13
C MET A 168 -7.24 -15.97 -2.23
N PRO A 169 -8.26 -16.73 -2.66
CA PRO A 169 -8.12 -17.75 -3.71
C PRO A 169 -7.52 -17.19 -5.00
N VAL A 170 -6.64 -17.97 -5.64
CA VAL A 170 -5.90 -17.55 -6.83
C VAL A 170 -6.83 -17.14 -7.97
N GLY A 171 -6.62 -15.94 -8.51
CA GLY A 171 -7.35 -15.41 -9.66
C GLY A 171 -8.76 -14.87 -9.35
N GLU A 172 -9.20 -14.91 -8.08
CA GLU A 172 -10.41 -14.21 -7.67
C GLU A 172 -10.15 -12.73 -7.46
N PHE A 173 -11.11 -11.89 -7.84
CA PHE A 173 -11.11 -10.46 -7.50
C PHE A 173 -12.01 -10.18 -6.32
N HIS A 174 -11.50 -9.51 -5.32
CA HIS A 174 -12.27 -9.11 -4.14
C HIS A 174 -12.44 -7.59 -4.13
N TRP A 175 -13.68 -7.14 -3.94
CA TRP A 175 -14.07 -5.75 -4.06
C TRP A 175 -14.97 -5.29 -2.91
N ARG A 176 -15.02 -3.98 -2.69
CA ARG A 176 -15.94 -3.36 -1.72
C ARG A 176 -16.20 -1.91 -2.10
N ASN A 177 -17.46 -1.45 -1.99
CA ASN A 177 -17.78 -0.03 -2.05
C ASN A 177 -17.38 0.68 -0.75
N GLY A 178 -16.99 1.95 -0.85
CA GLY A 178 -16.54 2.70 0.31
C GLY A 178 -15.20 2.22 0.87
N PRO A 179 -14.99 2.23 2.20
CA PRO A 179 -13.71 1.86 2.80
C PRO A 179 -13.33 0.42 2.51
N ILE A 180 -12.18 0.20 1.84
CA ILE A 180 -11.62 -1.12 1.55
C ILE A 180 -10.37 -1.41 2.38
N MET A 181 -9.53 -0.39 2.67
CA MET A 181 -8.37 -0.50 3.56
C MET A 181 -8.36 0.65 4.57
N ALA A 182 -7.78 0.40 5.74
CA ALA A 182 -7.76 1.34 6.84
C ALA A 182 -6.75 2.46 6.65
N ALA A 183 -6.99 3.59 7.29
CA ALA A 183 -5.96 4.59 7.51
C ALA A 183 -4.81 4.01 8.33
N ALA A 184 -3.59 4.44 8.01
CA ALA A 184 -2.36 4.06 8.69
C ALA A 184 -1.69 5.30 9.30
N ASN A 185 -1.69 5.37 10.63
CA ASN A 185 -1.02 6.43 11.37
C ASN A 185 -0.02 5.82 12.35
N PHE A 186 1.21 6.29 12.31
CA PHE A 186 2.22 6.00 13.32
C PHE A 186 2.27 7.14 14.34
N PHE A 187 2.62 6.81 15.58
CA PHE A 187 2.86 7.82 16.61
C PHE A 187 4.07 7.49 17.47
N GLU A 188 4.73 8.54 17.94
CA GLU A 188 5.77 8.46 18.95
C GLU A 188 5.34 9.30 20.17
N ILE A 189 5.48 8.73 21.36
CA ILE A 189 5.24 9.41 22.63
C ILE A 189 6.56 9.43 23.41
N ARG A 190 7.06 10.63 23.66
CA ARG A 190 8.25 10.89 24.45
C ARG A 190 7.85 11.36 25.82
N ILE A 191 8.19 10.58 26.85
CA ILE A 191 7.93 10.91 28.25
C ILE A 191 9.21 11.41 28.87
N THR A 192 9.21 12.64 29.37
CA THR A 192 10.33 13.26 30.06
C THR A 192 10.07 13.27 31.56
N GLY A 193 10.93 12.56 32.30
CA GLY A 193 10.96 12.51 33.75
C GLY A 193 12.22 13.17 34.32
N ARG A 194 12.75 12.60 35.40
CA ARG A 194 14.01 13.00 36.02
C ARG A 194 14.79 11.79 36.50
N GLY A 195 15.99 11.60 35.96
CA GLY A 195 16.90 10.51 36.34
C GLY A 195 17.30 10.56 37.80
N ALA A 196 17.49 9.35 38.39
CA ALA A 196 17.94 9.22 39.79
C ALA A 196 18.60 7.87 40.02
N HIS A 197 19.26 7.70 41.17
CA HIS A 197 19.74 6.40 41.63
C HIS A 197 18.54 5.50 41.94
N GLY A 198 18.54 4.24 41.47
CA GLY A 198 17.41 3.31 41.64
C GLY A 198 17.02 3.05 43.09
N ALA A 199 17.98 3.16 44.03
CA ALA A 199 17.70 3.04 45.48
C ALA A 199 17.19 4.35 46.11
N GLN A 200 17.11 5.45 45.37
CA GLN A 200 16.68 6.77 45.84
C GLN A 200 15.61 7.38 44.90
N PRO A 201 14.51 6.67 44.63
CA PRO A 201 13.50 7.07 43.63
C PRO A 201 12.80 8.38 43.96
N HIS A 202 12.77 8.80 45.24
CA HIS A 202 12.18 10.06 45.69
C HIS A 202 12.91 11.32 45.18
N TYR A 203 14.13 11.18 44.64
CA TYR A 203 14.83 12.28 43.94
C TYR A 203 14.57 12.30 42.44
N GLY A 204 13.91 11.25 41.89
CA GLY A 204 13.59 11.12 40.49
C GLY A 204 12.14 11.40 40.15
N ILE A 205 11.85 11.34 38.86
CA ILE A 205 10.52 11.18 38.26
C ILE A 205 10.65 10.05 37.26
N ASP A 206 10.05 8.90 37.55
CA ASP A 206 10.31 7.67 36.79
C ASP A 206 9.45 7.59 35.52
N PRO A 207 10.02 7.77 34.32
CA PRO A 207 9.28 7.69 33.07
C PRO A 207 8.92 6.25 32.69
N ILE A 208 9.56 5.23 33.26
CA ILE A 208 9.22 3.81 33.04
C ILE A 208 7.88 3.51 33.70
N VAL A 209 7.67 3.96 34.95
CA VAL A 209 6.41 3.77 35.67
C VAL A 209 5.29 4.52 34.97
N ALA A 210 5.52 5.78 34.58
CA ALA A 210 4.56 6.58 33.82
C ALA A 210 4.21 5.92 32.48
N GLY A 211 5.20 5.47 31.71
CA GLY A 211 5.03 4.82 30.43
C GLY A 211 4.29 3.49 30.52
N SER A 212 4.56 2.68 31.53
CA SER A 212 3.85 1.41 31.77
C SER A 212 2.36 1.64 32.03
N SER A 213 2.02 2.66 32.83
CA SER A 213 0.63 3.07 33.07
C SER A 213 -0.01 3.62 31.81
N LEU A 214 0.73 4.39 31.01
CA LEU A 214 0.27 4.94 29.75
C LEU A 214 -0.07 3.84 28.73
N VAL A 215 0.75 2.79 28.59
CA VAL A 215 0.45 1.63 27.71
C VAL A 215 -0.93 1.06 28.05
N SER A 216 -1.20 0.84 29.34
CA SER A 216 -2.48 0.30 29.81
C SER A 216 -3.64 1.28 29.57
N ALA A 217 -3.44 2.56 29.84
CA ALA A 217 -4.47 3.59 29.70
C ALA A 217 -4.89 3.79 28.22
N LEU A 218 -3.95 3.71 27.28
CA LEU A 218 -4.23 3.83 25.85
C LEU A 218 -5.15 2.72 25.32
N GLN A 219 -5.19 1.53 25.95
CA GLN A 219 -6.10 0.45 25.56
C GLN A 219 -7.57 0.82 25.79
N SER A 220 -7.85 1.80 26.66
CA SER A 220 -9.21 2.29 26.91
C SER A 220 -9.80 3.06 25.71
N ILE A 221 -8.97 3.52 24.78
CA ILE A 221 -9.45 4.25 23.60
C ILE A 221 -10.38 3.35 22.79
N VAL A 222 -9.90 2.21 22.34
CA VAL A 222 -10.69 1.27 21.51
C VAL A 222 -11.82 0.65 22.35
N SER A 223 -11.52 0.24 23.59
CA SER A 223 -12.48 -0.52 24.40
C SER A 223 -13.56 0.32 25.07
N ARG A 224 -13.41 1.66 25.23
CA ARG A 224 -14.32 2.53 26.00
C ARG A 224 -14.71 3.84 25.31
N THR A 225 -13.96 4.27 24.27
CA THR A 225 -14.22 5.57 23.64
C THR A 225 -14.79 5.42 22.23
N ILE A 226 -14.39 4.35 21.52
CA ILE A 226 -14.87 4.09 20.16
C ILE A 226 -16.15 3.25 20.22
N ASP A 227 -17.12 3.57 19.35
CA ASP A 227 -18.34 2.80 19.16
C ASP A 227 -17.98 1.33 18.82
N PRO A 228 -18.56 0.33 19.51
CA PRO A 228 -18.28 -1.09 19.27
C PRO A 228 -18.48 -1.58 17.82
N TYR A 229 -19.29 -0.87 17.04
CA TYR A 229 -19.51 -1.16 15.62
C TYR A 229 -18.46 -0.52 14.68
N GLN A 230 -17.58 0.31 15.23
CA GLN A 230 -16.51 0.97 14.46
C GLN A 230 -15.19 0.21 14.62
N ALA A 231 -14.59 -0.16 13.49
CA ALA A 231 -13.26 -0.81 13.51
C ALA A 231 -12.18 0.22 13.84
N ALA A 232 -11.38 -0.09 14.85
CA ALA A 232 -10.24 0.73 15.28
C ALA A 232 -9.15 -0.13 15.91
N VAL A 233 -7.90 0.27 15.72
CA VAL A 233 -6.72 -0.37 16.34
C VAL A 233 -5.83 0.71 16.95
N VAL A 234 -5.35 0.49 18.18
CA VAL A 234 -4.27 1.26 18.81
C VAL A 234 -3.28 0.25 19.40
N THR A 235 -2.06 0.25 18.88
CA THR A 235 -1.01 -0.69 19.30
C THR A 235 0.25 0.07 19.70
N ILE A 236 0.84 -0.28 20.85
CA ILE A 236 2.22 0.10 21.18
C ILE A 236 3.13 -1.05 20.73
N GLY A 237 3.96 -0.79 19.73
CA GLY A 237 4.90 -1.78 19.17
C GLY A 237 6.30 -1.70 19.77
N SER A 238 6.67 -0.58 20.40
CA SER A 238 7.97 -0.38 21.02
C SER A 238 7.86 0.46 22.28
N PHE A 239 8.61 0.07 23.32
CA PHE A 239 8.80 0.85 24.54
C PHE A 239 10.28 0.76 24.91
N GLN A 240 10.98 1.89 24.88
CA GLN A 240 12.42 1.98 25.13
C GLN A 240 12.69 2.97 26.26
N ALA A 241 13.41 2.53 27.30
CA ALA A 241 13.80 3.38 28.42
C ALA A 241 14.99 2.75 29.20
N GLY A 242 15.91 3.61 29.62
CA GLY A 242 17.01 3.22 30.49
C GLY A 242 18.02 2.25 29.86
N MET A 243 19.19 2.15 30.50
CA MET A 243 20.28 1.23 30.11
C MET A 243 20.85 0.45 31.29
N ALA A 244 20.66 0.91 32.51
CA ALA A 244 21.24 0.33 33.72
C ALA A 244 20.13 -0.02 34.71
N ALA A 245 20.21 -1.23 35.32
CA ALA A 245 19.20 -1.72 36.23
C ALA A 245 19.08 -0.94 37.57
N ASN A 246 20.10 -0.17 37.93
CA ASN A 246 20.17 0.58 39.19
C ASN A 246 20.02 2.09 39.01
N ALA A 247 19.54 2.55 37.82
CA ALA A 247 19.33 3.95 37.54
C ALA A 247 17.94 4.19 36.93
N ILE A 248 17.21 5.17 37.43
CA ILE A 248 16.01 5.70 36.83
C ILE A 248 16.43 6.57 35.64
N PRO A 249 15.94 6.33 34.40
CA PRO A 249 16.30 7.15 33.25
C PRO A 249 15.59 8.52 33.31
N ALA A 250 16.08 9.47 32.50
CA ALA A 250 15.42 10.77 32.35
C ALA A 250 14.27 10.74 31.33
N GLU A 251 14.24 9.73 30.46
CA GLU A 251 13.30 9.66 29.33
C GLU A 251 12.84 8.22 29.06
N ALA A 252 11.63 8.10 28.52
CA ALA A 252 11.09 6.90 27.89
C ALA A 252 10.42 7.25 26.58
N VAL A 253 10.57 6.37 25.56
CA VAL A 253 9.98 6.55 24.24
C VAL A 253 9.09 5.36 23.91
N LEU A 254 7.83 5.63 23.59
CA LEU A 254 6.86 4.65 23.11
C LEU A 254 6.57 4.94 21.63
N LYS A 255 6.58 3.89 20.80
CA LYS A 255 6.18 3.99 19.40
C LYS A 255 5.01 3.06 19.13
N GLY A 256 4.06 3.53 18.33
CA GLY A 256 2.86 2.77 18.06
C GLY A 256 2.22 3.09 16.73
N THR A 257 1.12 2.37 16.46
CA THR A 257 0.30 2.56 15.27
C THR A 257 -1.17 2.66 15.66
N ALA A 258 -1.91 3.49 14.92
CA ALA A 258 -3.36 3.58 15.00
C ALA A 258 -3.97 3.34 13.61
N ARG A 259 -5.11 2.64 13.56
CA ARG A 259 -5.84 2.29 12.34
C ARG A 259 -7.33 2.61 12.53
N TRP A 260 -7.99 3.06 11.47
CA TRP A 260 -9.42 3.34 11.44
C TRP A 260 -9.97 3.30 10.02
N LEU A 261 -11.29 3.24 9.90
CA LEU A 261 -12.01 3.23 8.62
C LEU A 261 -12.88 4.49 8.43
N ASP A 262 -13.16 5.23 9.49
CA ASP A 262 -13.91 6.48 9.49
C ASP A 262 -13.02 7.59 10.08
N GLU A 263 -12.88 8.70 9.37
CA GLU A 263 -12.01 9.79 9.78
C GLU A 263 -12.42 10.41 11.13
N ARG A 264 -13.71 10.41 11.50
CA ARG A 264 -14.17 10.87 12.81
C ARG A 264 -13.66 9.97 13.93
N VAL A 265 -13.56 8.66 13.68
CA VAL A 265 -12.94 7.71 14.60
C VAL A 265 -11.44 8.01 14.72
N GLY A 266 -10.78 8.30 13.59
CA GLY A 266 -9.37 8.68 13.55
C GLY A 266 -9.09 9.95 14.37
N GLU A 267 -9.88 10.98 14.21
CA GLU A 267 -9.78 12.22 15.00
C GLU A 267 -9.94 11.94 16.51
N THR A 268 -10.95 11.12 16.86
CA THR A 268 -11.19 10.72 18.26
C THR A 268 -10.00 9.96 18.84
N ILE A 269 -9.41 9.03 18.09
CA ILE A 269 -8.21 8.28 18.52
C ILE A 269 -7.04 9.23 18.75
N GLN A 270 -6.74 10.09 17.78
CA GLN A 270 -5.60 11.01 17.86
C GLN A 270 -5.72 11.98 19.05
N GLN A 271 -6.90 12.57 19.24
CA GLN A 271 -7.17 13.45 20.38
C GLN A 271 -7.05 12.70 21.71
N SER A 272 -7.56 11.45 21.77
CA SER A 272 -7.48 10.61 22.97
C SER A 272 -6.06 10.21 23.31
N ILE A 273 -5.23 9.84 22.32
CA ILE A 273 -3.80 9.54 22.54
C ILE A 273 -3.10 10.74 23.16
N ARG A 274 -3.25 11.94 22.59
CA ARG A 274 -2.63 13.18 23.10
C ARG A 274 -3.08 13.49 24.53
N ARG A 275 -4.40 13.44 24.77
CA ARG A 275 -4.98 13.71 26.09
C ARG A 275 -4.52 12.71 27.15
N ILE A 276 -4.57 11.41 26.85
CA ILE A 276 -4.18 10.35 27.81
C ILE A 276 -2.68 10.43 28.08
N ALA A 277 -1.84 10.60 27.06
CA ALA A 277 -0.40 10.74 27.21
C ALA A 277 -0.05 11.90 28.18
N LYS A 278 -0.66 13.06 27.96
CA LYS A 278 -0.50 14.23 28.84
C LYS A 278 -0.93 13.92 30.27
N CYS A 279 -2.20 13.54 30.46
CA CYS A 279 -2.78 13.38 31.81
C CYS A 279 -2.09 12.27 32.62
N VAL A 280 -1.77 11.14 32.00
CA VAL A 280 -1.07 10.04 32.69
C VAL A 280 0.35 10.47 33.09
N SER A 281 1.10 11.08 32.18
CA SER A 281 2.46 11.54 32.51
C SER A 281 2.47 12.59 33.61
N GLU A 282 1.58 13.58 33.57
CA GLU A 282 1.43 14.60 34.62
C GLU A 282 1.07 14.01 35.98
N SER A 283 0.28 12.91 36.04
CA SER A 283 -0.07 12.25 37.31
C SER A 283 1.15 11.63 38.01
N TYR A 284 2.24 11.36 37.29
CA TYR A 284 3.53 10.90 37.81
C TYR A 284 4.55 12.04 37.96
N GLY A 285 4.17 13.29 37.68
CA GLY A 285 5.07 14.45 37.69
C GLY A 285 5.98 14.55 36.46
N ALA A 286 5.76 13.72 35.44
CA ALA A 286 6.44 13.72 34.15
C ALA A 286 5.71 14.60 33.12
N SER A 287 6.34 14.88 31.98
CA SER A 287 5.67 15.47 30.81
C SER A 287 5.68 14.48 29.64
N ALA A 288 4.76 14.66 28.68
CA ALA A 288 4.72 13.87 27.45
C ALA A 288 4.53 14.75 26.23
N GLU A 289 5.28 14.44 25.18
CA GLU A 289 5.10 14.96 23.82
C GLU A 289 4.63 13.85 22.90
N VAL A 290 3.72 14.17 21.97
CA VAL A 290 3.13 13.19 21.03
C VAL A 290 3.28 13.70 19.61
N GLU A 291 4.05 12.98 18.82
CA GLU A 291 4.14 13.15 17.37
C GLU A 291 3.26 12.12 16.67
N MET A 292 2.65 12.53 15.55
CA MET A 292 1.76 11.70 14.74
C MET A 292 2.13 11.82 13.26
N HIS A 293 2.27 10.69 12.60
CA HIS A 293 2.68 10.60 11.19
C HIS A 293 1.65 9.76 10.41
N MET A 294 0.82 10.44 9.62
CA MET A 294 -0.11 9.78 8.71
C MET A 294 0.68 9.22 7.51
N VAL A 295 0.68 7.90 7.35
CA VAL A 295 1.27 7.20 6.20
C VAL A 295 0.26 7.13 5.06
N ALA A 296 -0.97 6.71 5.38
CA ALA A 296 -2.06 6.63 4.41
C ALA A 296 -3.40 6.99 5.07
N PRO A 297 -4.29 7.77 4.43
CA PRO A 297 -5.67 7.91 4.83
C PRO A 297 -6.46 6.63 4.53
N THR A 298 -7.72 6.57 4.92
CA THR A 298 -8.61 5.44 4.58
C THR A 298 -8.75 5.33 3.05
N THR A 299 -8.50 4.15 2.50
CA THR A 299 -8.69 3.87 1.07
C THR A 299 -10.18 3.68 0.81
N ILE A 300 -10.81 4.67 0.16
CA ILE A 300 -12.26 4.73 -0.05
C ILE A 300 -12.55 4.64 -1.53
N ASN A 301 -13.20 3.57 -1.94
CA ASN A 301 -13.62 3.36 -3.31
C ASN A 301 -14.86 4.22 -3.65
N ASP A 302 -14.81 4.92 -4.78
CA ASP A 302 -15.98 5.53 -5.40
C ASP A 302 -16.89 4.44 -5.96
N GLU A 303 -18.19 4.50 -5.69
CA GLU A 303 -19.14 3.46 -6.06
C GLU A 303 -19.23 3.27 -7.59
N ALA A 304 -19.24 4.37 -8.35
CA ALA A 304 -19.30 4.30 -9.80
C ALA A 304 -18.02 3.71 -10.38
N ALA A 305 -16.83 4.14 -9.89
CA ALA A 305 -15.55 3.60 -10.32
C ALA A 305 -15.42 2.11 -9.95
N MET A 306 -15.87 1.71 -8.75
CA MET A 306 -15.85 0.31 -8.32
C MET A 306 -16.79 -0.56 -9.17
N SER A 307 -17.96 -0.07 -9.56
CA SER A 307 -18.83 -0.78 -10.50
C SER A 307 -18.13 -1.09 -11.83
N LEU A 308 -17.34 -0.13 -12.34
CA LEU A 308 -16.55 -0.29 -13.55
C LEU A 308 -15.42 -1.30 -13.38
N ALA A 309 -14.69 -1.23 -12.27
CA ALA A 309 -13.64 -2.18 -11.91
C ALA A 309 -14.19 -3.61 -11.79
N ARG A 310 -15.35 -3.77 -11.12
CA ARG A 310 -16.04 -5.04 -10.97
C ARG A 310 -16.48 -5.64 -12.33
N ASN A 311 -16.96 -4.82 -13.25
CA ASN A 311 -17.35 -5.29 -14.59
C ASN A 311 -16.13 -5.81 -15.37
N ALA A 312 -14.98 -5.12 -15.28
CA ALA A 312 -13.73 -5.57 -15.89
C ALA A 312 -13.24 -6.89 -15.26
N ALA A 313 -13.26 -6.99 -13.92
CA ALA A 313 -12.92 -8.21 -13.19
C ALA A 313 -13.85 -9.39 -13.60
N THR A 314 -15.15 -9.15 -13.72
CA THR A 314 -16.14 -10.16 -14.16
C THR A 314 -15.87 -10.63 -15.59
N ALA A 315 -15.41 -9.76 -16.47
CA ALA A 315 -15.04 -10.13 -17.82
C ALA A 315 -13.80 -11.04 -17.88
N VAL A 316 -12.96 -11.03 -16.85
CA VAL A 316 -11.72 -11.85 -16.75
C VAL A 316 -11.97 -13.13 -15.97
N ALA A 317 -12.52 -13.05 -14.76
CA ALA A 317 -12.66 -14.17 -13.84
C ALA A 317 -14.05 -14.83 -13.85
N GLY A 318 -15.00 -14.25 -14.59
CA GLY A 318 -16.40 -14.66 -14.52
C GLY A 318 -17.08 -14.17 -13.23
N ALA A 319 -18.40 -14.26 -13.16
CA ALA A 319 -19.16 -13.76 -12.01
C ALA A 319 -18.81 -14.47 -10.69
N ALA A 320 -18.48 -15.75 -10.74
CA ALA A 320 -18.10 -16.53 -9.55
C ALA A 320 -16.72 -16.17 -9.01
N GLY A 321 -15.84 -15.61 -9.84
CA GLY A 321 -14.50 -15.15 -9.46
C GLY A 321 -14.45 -13.70 -8.99
N VAL A 322 -15.60 -13.03 -8.74
CA VAL A 322 -15.66 -11.63 -8.29
C VAL A 322 -16.48 -11.54 -7.02
N VAL A 323 -15.80 -11.43 -5.89
CA VAL A 323 -16.36 -11.61 -4.56
C VAL A 323 -16.45 -10.27 -3.82
N GLU A 324 -17.59 -9.96 -3.24
CA GLU A 324 -17.74 -8.79 -2.39
C GLU A 324 -17.15 -9.07 -1.00
N MET A 325 -16.28 -8.18 -0.54
CA MET A 325 -15.69 -8.27 0.79
C MET A 325 -16.69 -7.80 1.85
N VAL A 326 -17.01 -8.70 2.78
CA VAL A 326 -17.86 -8.36 3.93
C VAL A 326 -17.19 -7.36 4.86
N GLN A 327 -15.88 -7.51 5.06
CA GLN A 327 -15.09 -6.63 5.92
C GLN A 327 -13.92 -6.05 5.14
N PRO A 328 -13.55 -4.77 5.40
CA PRO A 328 -12.35 -4.17 4.87
C PRO A 328 -11.08 -4.73 5.53
N VAL A 329 -9.93 -4.49 4.92
CA VAL A 329 -8.62 -4.85 5.47
C VAL A 329 -8.11 -3.75 6.40
N MET A 330 -7.51 -4.12 7.54
CA MET A 330 -6.91 -3.15 8.48
C MET A 330 -5.47 -2.74 8.11
N GLY A 331 -4.95 -3.20 6.96
CA GLY A 331 -3.74 -2.67 6.32
C GLY A 331 -3.99 -1.26 5.77
N GLY A 332 -2.92 -0.50 5.58
CA GLY A 332 -2.96 0.80 4.91
C GLY A 332 -2.50 0.68 3.45
N GLU A 333 -2.87 1.67 2.64
CA GLU A 333 -2.49 1.77 1.23
C GLU A 333 -2.45 3.25 0.85
N ASP A 334 -1.31 3.73 0.37
CA ASP A 334 -1.13 5.15 0.11
C ASP A 334 -1.82 5.65 -1.18
N PHE A 335 -2.26 4.75 -2.06
CA PHE A 335 -3.15 5.06 -3.18
C PHE A 335 -4.39 5.85 -2.72
N ALA A 336 -4.74 5.75 -1.45
CA ALA A 336 -5.77 6.55 -0.81
C ALA A 336 -5.57 8.06 -1.00
N TYR A 337 -4.34 8.56 -1.09
CA TYR A 337 -4.07 9.98 -1.42
C TYR A 337 -4.53 10.35 -2.83
N MET A 338 -4.38 9.44 -3.79
CA MET A 338 -4.90 9.63 -5.14
C MET A 338 -6.43 9.63 -5.16
N LEU A 339 -7.05 8.69 -4.40
CA LEU A 339 -8.52 8.63 -4.27
C LEU A 339 -9.11 9.84 -3.54
N GLY A 340 -8.34 10.50 -2.68
CA GLY A 340 -8.75 11.73 -1.99
C GLY A 340 -8.92 12.93 -2.92
N VAL A 341 -8.32 12.92 -4.11
CA VAL A 341 -8.36 14.02 -5.08
C VAL A 341 -8.95 13.62 -6.43
N LYS A 342 -9.08 12.33 -6.70
CA LYS A 342 -9.61 11.81 -7.96
C LYS A 342 -10.54 10.61 -7.69
N GLN A 343 -11.69 10.58 -8.35
CA GLN A 343 -12.54 9.39 -8.33
C GLN A 343 -11.77 8.17 -8.83
N GLY A 344 -11.97 7.03 -8.17
CA GLY A 344 -11.26 5.81 -8.54
C GLY A 344 -11.66 4.62 -7.71
N ALA A 345 -10.99 3.51 -7.96
CA ALA A 345 -11.23 2.27 -7.25
C ALA A 345 -9.95 1.46 -7.06
N TYR A 346 -9.90 0.77 -5.93
CA TYR A 346 -8.87 -0.19 -5.57
C TYR A 346 -9.50 -1.57 -5.37
N ILE A 347 -8.94 -2.59 -6.02
CA ILE A 347 -9.45 -3.96 -5.98
C ILE A 347 -8.35 -4.93 -5.54
N MET A 348 -8.72 -6.01 -4.87
CA MET A 348 -7.78 -7.05 -4.46
C MET A 348 -7.78 -8.20 -5.46
N LEU A 349 -6.61 -8.75 -5.78
CA LEU A 349 -6.43 -9.94 -6.61
C LEU A 349 -5.90 -11.09 -5.75
N GLY A 350 -6.66 -12.18 -5.65
CA GLY A 350 -6.27 -13.37 -4.91
C GLY A 350 -5.03 -14.04 -5.49
N ALA A 351 -4.06 -14.32 -4.61
CA ALA A 351 -2.75 -14.87 -4.95
C ALA A 351 -2.41 -16.16 -4.17
N LYS A 352 -3.38 -16.78 -3.50
CA LYS A 352 -3.16 -17.97 -2.67
C LYS A 352 -2.62 -19.12 -3.51
N ARG A 353 -1.51 -19.71 -3.08
CA ARG A 353 -1.00 -20.97 -3.67
C ARG A 353 -1.76 -22.18 -3.11
N SER A 354 -2.05 -23.18 -3.92
CA SER A 354 -2.96 -24.27 -3.58
C SER A 354 -2.48 -25.20 -2.46
N ASP A 355 -1.19 -25.33 -2.19
CA ASP A 355 -0.62 -26.50 -1.52
C ASP A 355 0.20 -26.19 -0.25
N SER A 356 0.20 -24.95 0.27
CA SER A 356 1.07 -24.57 1.39
C SER A 356 0.47 -23.49 2.28
N VAL A 357 1.02 -23.36 3.47
CA VAL A 357 0.89 -22.13 4.26
C VAL A 357 1.56 -21.03 3.46
N ASN A 358 0.75 -20.13 2.90
CA ASN A 358 1.29 -18.97 2.17
C ASN A 358 1.85 -17.96 3.16
N PRO A 359 3.13 -17.61 3.07
CA PRO A 359 3.63 -16.46 3.79
C PRO A 359 2.81 -15.22 3.41
N MET A 360 2.40 -14.45 4.42
CA MET A 360 1.68 -13.19 4.19
C MET A 360 2.62 -12.12 3.66
N LEU A 361 2.04 -11.02 3.18
CA LEU A 361 2.79 -9.82 2.82
C LEU A 361 3.71 -9.40 3.99
N HIS A 362 4.87 -8.85 3.68
CA HIS A 362 5.94 -8.43 4.60
C HIS A 362 6.64 -9.59 5.36
N HIS A 363 6.36 -10.84 5.01
CA HIS A 363 7.07 -11.99 5.57
C HIS A 363 8.39 -12.24 4.81
N PRO A 364 9.52 -12.55 5.50
CA PRO A 364 10.81 -12.82 4.82
C PRO A 364 10.79 -13.94 3.78
N SER A 365 9.85 -14.88 3.90
CA SER A 365 9.68 -15.98 2.95
C SER A 365 8.53 -15.74 1.95
N PHE A 366 8.02 -14.50 1.84
CA PHE A 366 7.00 -14.18 0.84
C PHE A 366 7.57 -14.38 -0.58
N ASP A 367 6.74 -14.91 -1.46
CA ASP A 367 7.04 -14.98 -2.89
C ASP A 367 5.73 -14.77 -3.66
N PHE A 368 5.74 -13.82 -4.58
CA PHE A 368 4.59 -13.49 -5.41
C PHE A 368 4.17 -14.69 -6.26
N ASN A 369 2.87 -14.91 -6.41
CA ASN A 369 2.35 -16.01 -7.22
C ASN A 369 2.29 -15.62 -8.70
N ASP A 370 3.29 -16.03 -9.49
CA ASP A 370 3.36 -15.73 -10.92
C ASP A 370 2.10 -16.14 -11.71
N ALA A 371 1.31 -17.12 -11.22
CA ALA A 371 0.09 -17.60 -11.89
C ALA A 371 -0.97 -16.50 -12.08
N ILE A 372 -0.93 -15.40 -11.30
CA ILE A 372 -1.91 -14.31 -11.42
C ILE A 372 -1.48 -13.19 -12.38
N LEU A 373 -0.26 -13.22 -12.91
CA LEU A 373 0.27 -12.17 -13.79
C LEU A 373 -0.63 -11.92 -15.00
N SER A 374 -1.01 -12.97 -15.72
CA SER A 374 -1.92 -12.85 -16.87
C SER A 374 -3.31 -12.36 -16.46
N THR A 375 -3.81 -12.76 -15.29
CA THR A 375 -5.12 -12.34 -14.77
C THR A 375 -5.13 -10.83 -14.50
N GLY A 376 -4.11 -10.31 -13.81
CA GLY A 376 -4.00 -8.89 -13.51
C GLY A 376 -3.80 -8.03 -14.76
N ALA A 377 -2.93 -8.46 -15.69
CA ALA A 377 -2.72 -7.75 -16.96
C ALA A 377 -4.00 -7.75 -17.83
N ALA A 378 -4.75 -8.86 -17.85
CA ALA A 378 -6.05 -8.93 -18.53
C ALA A 378 -7.10 -8.02 -17.89
N TYR A 379 -7.11 -7.92 -16.56
CA TYR A 379 -7.99 -7.00 -15.84
C TYR A 379 -7.72 -5.55 -16.24
N TRP A 380 -6.48 -5.10 -16.20
CA TRP A 380 -6.10 -3.75 -16.63
C TRP A 380 -6.53 -3.47 -18.07
N THR A 381 -6.29 -4.42 -18.96
CA THR A 381 -6.66 -4.31 -20.36
C THR A 381 -8.17 -4.21 -20.55
N LYS A 382 -8.95 -5.06 -19.85
CA LYS A 382 -10.41 -5.02 -19.92
C LYS A 382 -11.00 -3.76 -19.33
N LEU A 383 -10.43 -3.24 -18.26
CA LEU A 383 -10.84 -1.99 -17.66
C LEU A 383 -10.71 -0.84 -18.67
N VAL A 384 -9.59 -0.74 -19.37
CA VAL A 384 -9.37 0.25 -20.43
C VAL A 384 -10.36 0.09 -21.57
N GLU A 385 -10.47 -1.12 -22.15
CA GLU A 385 -11.35 -1.37 -23.30
C GLU A 385 -12.82 -1.12 -23.00
N GLN A 386 -13.26 -1.31 -21.75
CA GLN A 386 -14.65 -1.04 -21.34
C GLN A 386 -14.89 0.43 -21.01
N GLN A 387 -13.92 1.11 -20.35
CA GLN A 387 -14.08 2.51 -19.97
C GLN A 387 -13.91 3.47 -21.13
N LEU A 388 -13.05 3.13 -22.06
CA LEU A 388 -12.69 3.91 -23.23
C LEU A 388 -13.14 3.20 -24.52
N ALA A 389 -14.34 2.62 -24.50
CA ALA A 389 -14.88 1.81 -25.60
C ALA A 389 -14.84 2.52 -26.96
N VAL A 390 -14.50 1.77 -28.01
CA VAL A 390 -14.44 2.23 -29.41
C VAL A 390 -15.82 2.48 -29.99
#